data_9a3c102ca999adffb8804564b6080749
#
_entry.id   9a3c102ca999adffb8804564b6080749
#
_cell.length_a   1.000
_cell.length_b   1.000
_cell.length_c   1.000
_cell.angle_alpha   90.00
_cell.angle_beta   90.00
_cell.angle_gamma   90.00
#
_symmetry.space_group_name_H-M   'P 1'
#
loop_
_entity.id
_entity.type
_entity.pdbx_description
1 polymer ?
#
loop_
_entity_poly.entity_id
_entity_poly.type
_entity_poly.pdbx_seq_one_letter_code
_entity_poly.pdbx_strand_id
1 'polypeptide(L)'
;MAVKKRSGLGLLPKLLIGTLIPIFVAFLIIGVIVFFSVDLGKFRMTSVKDIGSESLKELTSASLNESKSSLGQMGERMIKEKAIDVATEIELFIKTHPTVKREGLLRDPWLKSIAVQKVGETGYTAVHDNMGINYFHVNPQIVGSDLHDLSTKLPAFWRILEASLKGPAYGYYDWMDADGRIRSKYMYLAHVKDTDLIVAATTYIDEFSRPTKSIEGRMNQIEKSSLEGYEDKIKIFYVVILCVVLVLLIRIYFYARSLIRPIRYLSEVADKISMGEWDTPIQIKEKGEVGALAESIERMQTGVKVAIEQWQKRAEGK
;
A
#
# COMPACT_ATOMS: atom_id res chain seq x y z
N MET A 1 -61.61 -50.87 5.29
CA MET A 1 -60.15 -50.78 5.66
C MET A 1 -59.68 -49.35 5.54
N ALA A 2 -59.33 -48.69 6.64
CA ALA A 2 -58.89 -47.30 6.64
C ALA A 2 -57.44 -47.22 6.13
N VAL A 3 -57.27 -46.57 5.00
CA VAL A 3 -55.95 -46.32 4.43
C VAL A 3 -55.16 -45.36 5.36
N LYS A 4 -54.20 -45.90 6.05
CA LYS A 4 -53.27 -45.13 6.92
C LYS A 4 -52.47 -44.13 6.05
N LYS A 5 -52.95 -42.87 6.05
CA LYS A 5 -52.30 -41.76 5.30
C LYS A 5 -50.86 -41.61 5.76
N ARG A 6 -49.88 -41.99 4.92
CA ARG A 6 -48.46 -41.77 5.18
C ARG A 6 -48.17 -40.26 5.18
N SER A 7 -48.13 -39.67 6.36
CA SER A 7 -47.82 -38.24 6.54
C SER A 7 -46.36 -37.97 6.24
N GLY A 8 -46.08 -37.65 5.00
CA GLY A 8 -44.80 -37.05 4.59
C GLY A 8 -45.07 -35.64 4.06
N LEU A 9 -44.06 -34.76 4.14
CA LEU A 9 -44.15 -33.45 3.48
C LEU A 9 -44.42 -33.62 1.99
N GLY A 10 -45.39 -32.89 1.47
CA GLY A 10 -45.75 -32.89 0.06
C GLY A 10 -44.61 -32.46 -0.86
N LEU A 11 -44.78 -32.67 -2.18
CA LEU A 11 -43.74 -32.34 -3.17
C LEU A 11 -43.42 -30.83 -3.15
N LEU A 12 -44.44 -29.99 -3.03
CA LEU A 12 -44.30 -28.54 -3.00
C LEU A 12 -43.48 -28.03 -1.78
N PRO A 13 -43.79 -28.44 -0.52
CA PRO A 13 -42.96 -28.12 0.62
C PRO A 13 -41.51 -28.68 0.53
N LYS A 14 -41.37 -29.91 -0.01
CA LYS A 14 -40.02 -30.48 -0.22
C LYS A 14 -39.21 -29.66 -1.23
N LEU A 15 -39.83 -29.20 -2.31
CA LEU A 15 -39.23 -28.39 -3.35
C LEU A 15 -38.85 -26.98 -2.78
N LEU A 16 -39.77 -26.37 -2.00
CA LEU A 16 -39.52 -25.10 -1.34
C LEU A 16 -38.36 -25.19 -0.33
N ILE A 17 -38.38 -26.16 0.56
CA ILE A 17 -37.38 -26.34 1.61
C ILE A 17 -36.05 -26.85 1.00
N GLY A 18 -36.12 -27.74 0.00
CA GLY A 18 -34.95 -28.38 -0.58
C GLY A 18 -34.16 -27.49 -1.57
N THR A 19 -34.84 -26.59 -2.27
CA THR A 19 -34.19 -25.75 -3.32
C THR A 19 -34.34 -24.26 -3.07
N LEU A 20 -35.56 -23.75 -2.92
CA LEU A 20 -35.79 -22.30 -2.86
C LEU A 20 -35.22 -21.66 -1.58
N ILE A 21 -35.40 -22.28 -0.42
CA ILE A 21 -34.86 -21.73 0.84
C ILE A 21 -33.33 -21.67 0.82
N PRO A 22 -32.57 -22.73 0.47
CA PRO A 22 -31.12 -22.65 0.36
C PRO A 22 -30.62 -21.62 -0.66
N ILE A 23 -31.32 -21.50 -1.81
CA ILE A 23 -30.98 -20.48 -2.82
C ILE A 23 -31.22 -19.10 -2.24
N PHE A 24 -32.36 -18.85 -1.61
CA PHE A 24 -32.69 -17.57 -0.99
C PHE A 24 -31.68 -17.19 0.13
N VAL A 25 -31.37 -18.15 1.00
CA VAL A 25 -30.37 -17.96 2.08
C VAL A 25 -29.00 -17.66 1.51
N ALA A 26 -28.58 -18.33 0.43
CA ALA A 26 -27.30 -18.04 -0.23
C ALA A 26 -27.29 -16.66 -0.88
N PHE A 27 -28.39 -16.28 -1.57
CA PHE A 27 -28.50 -14.91 -2.11
C PHE A 27 -28.52 -13.86 -1.00
N LEU A 28 -29.12 -14.14 0.13
CA LEU A 28 -29.13 -13.26 1.29
C LEU A 28 -27.73 -13.15 1.90
N ILE A 29 -27.01 -14.26 2.06
CA ILE A 29 -25.61 -14.27 2.52
C ILE A 29 -24.72 -13.49 1.54
N ILE A 30 -24.81 -13.77 0.25
CA ILE A 30 -24.07 -13.06 -0.79
C ILE A 30 -24.44 -11.57 -0.78
N GLY A 31 -25.73 -11.25 -0.68
CA GLY A 31 -26.23 -9.88 -0.58
C GLY A 31 -25.69 -9.15 0.65
N VAL A 32 -25.68 -9.78 1.80
CA VAL A 32 -25.10 -9.25 3.03
C VAL A 32 -23.59 -9.05 2.89
N ILE A 33 -22.88 -10.06 2.37
CA ILE A 33 -21.42 -9.96 2.13
C ILE A 33 -21.12 -8.85 1.12
N VAL A 34 -21.87 -8.75 0.02
CA VAL A 34 -21.75 -7.67 -0.97
C VAL A 34 -22.09 -6.33 -0.35
N PHE A 35 -23.17 -6.21 0.41
CA PHE A 35 -23.56 -4.99 1.09
C PHE A 35 -22.46 -4.53 2.07
N PHE A 36 -21.97 -5.41 2.93
CA PHE A 36 -20.87 -5.06 3.86
C PHE A 36 -19.51 -4.88 3.20
N SER A 37 -19.23 -5.55 2.07
CA SER A 37 -17.94 -5.41 1.37
C SER A 37 -17.93 -4.29 0.33
N VAL A 38 -19.06 -4.00 -0.32
CA VAL A 38 -19.18 -3.03 -1.41
C VAL A 38 -19.69 -1.69 -0.90
N ASP A 39 -20.67 -1.67 -0.02
CA ASP A 39 -21.33 -0.43 0.41
C ASP A 39 -20.53 0.31 1.50
N LEU A 40 -19.91 -0.39 2.45
CA LEU A 40 -18.97 0.24 3.36
C LEU A 40 -17.55 0.40 2.78
N GLY A 41 -17.13 -0.43 1.85
CA GLY A 41 -15.79 -0.39 1.25
C GLY A 41 -15.67 0.51 0.02
N LYS A 42 -16.58 0.39 -0.96
CA LYS A 42 -16.45 1.18 -2.20
C LYS A 42 -17.09 2.56 -2.14
N PHE A 43 -18.25 2.73 -1.57
CA PHE A 43 -18.88 4.05 -1.51
C PHE A 43 -18.23 4.95 -0.45
N ARG A 44 -17.80 4.42 0.68
CA ARG A 44 -16.95 5.18 1.63
C ARG A 44 -15.49 5.25 1.22
N MET A 45 -14.96 4.26 0.49
CA MET A 45 -13.54 4.24 0.12
C MET A 45 -13.23 4.85 -1.24
N THR A 46 -14.12 4.88 -2.24
CA THR A 46 -13.83 5.67 -3.45
C THR A 46 -13.99 7.15 -3.15
N SER A 47 -15.04 7.58 -2.49
CA SER A 47 -15.20 9.01 -2.16
C SER A 47 -14.31 9.48 -1.00
N VAL A 48 -14.04 8.65 0.02
CA VAL A 48 -13.14 8.99 1.13
C VAL A 48 -11.69 8.64 0.81
N LYS A 49 -11.43 7.66 -0.06
CA LYS A 49 -10.07 7.33 -0.52
C LYS A 49 -9.60 8.34 -1.57
N ASP A 50 -10.42 8.74 -2.52
CA ASP A 50 -10.00 9.71 -3.53
C ASP A 50 -9.93 11.12 -2.92
N ILE A 51 -10.91 11.55 -2.12
CA ILE A 51 -10.87 12.84 -1.43
C ILE A 51 -9.92 12.82 -0.23
N GLY A 52 -9.91 11.76 0.56
CA GLY A 52 -9.08 11.65 1.77
C GLY A 52 -7.61 11.33 1.47
N SER A 53 -7.31 10.48 0.48
CA SER A 53 -5.93 10.16 0.11
C SER A 53 -5.28 11.27 -0.70
N GLU A 54 -6.02 11.93 -1.57
CA GLU A 54 -5.53 13.08 -2.34
C GLU A 54 -5.32 14.29 -1.45
N SER A 55 -6.27 14.61 -0.58
CA SER A 55 -6.13 15.69 0.42
C SER A 55 -5.04 15.40 1.45
N LEU A 56 -4.90 14.15 1.93
CA LEU A 56 -3.80 13.73 2.79
C LEU A 56 -2.45 13.79 2.07
N LYS A 57 -2.39 13.43 0.80
CA LYS A 57 -1.18 13.49 -0.03
C LYS A 57 -0.78 14.93 -0.32
N GLU A 58 -1.75 15.80 -0.64
CA GLU A 58 -1.53 17.24 -0.78
C GLU A 58 -1.06 17.88 0.53
N LEU A 59 -1.75 17.63 1.64
CA LEU A 59 -1.40 18.16 2.95
C LEU A 59 -0.01 17.67 3.40
N THR A 60 0.28 16.41 3.17
CA THR A 60 1.59 15.82 3.52
C THR A 60 2.70 16.37 2.64
N SER A 61 2.49 16.48 1.32
CA SER A 61 3.49 17.07 0.41
C SER A 61 3.74 18.55 0.72
N ALA A 62 2.69 19.31 1.02
CA ALA A 62 2.80 20.70 1.46
C ALA A 62 3.58 20.79 2.79
N SER A 63 3.23 20.00 3.79
CA SER A 63 3.90 19.97 5.09
C SER A 63 5.38 19.51 4.98
N LEU A 64 5.68 18.52 4.13
CA LEU A 64 7.05 18.09 3.85
C LEU A 64 7.86 19.19 3.16
N ASN A 65 7.27 19.90 2.20
CA ASN A 65 7.95 21.00 1.51
C ASN A 65 8.21 22.18 2.46
N GLU A 66 7.25 22.52 3.30
CA GLU A 66 7.41 23.53 4.34
C GLU A 66 8.49 23.13 5.36
N SER A 67 8.49 21.88 5.79
CA SER A 67 9.53 21.34 6.68
C SER A 67 10.91 21.36 6.03
N LYS A 68 11.03 21.00 4.74
CA LYS A 68 12.29 21.09 3.98
C LYS A 68 12.79 22.53 3.91
N SER A 69 11.89 23.48 3.63
CA SER A 69 12.22 24.90 3.58
C SER A 69 12.68 25.42 4.95
N SER A 70 11.95 25.11 6.01
CA SER A 70 12.28 25.53 7.38
C SER A 70 13.59 24.94 7.86
N LEU A 71 13.85 23.66 7.60
CA LEU A 71 15.12 23.01 7.92
C LEU A 71 16.28 23.58 7.11
N GLY A 72 16.06 23.91 5.83
CA GLY A 72 17.04 24.62 5.00
C GLY A 72 17.42 25.96 5.58
N GLN A 73 16.43 26.81 5.92
CA GLN A 73 16.67 28.12 6.54
C GLN A 73 17.36 28.01 7.90
N MET A 74 17.01 26.98 8.70
CA MET A 74 17.69 26.71 9.96
C MET A 74 19.17 26.33 9.73
N GLY A 75 19.45 25.53 8.70
CA GLY A 75 20.79 25.17 8.28
C GLY A 75 21.61 26.38 7.82
N GLU A 76 21.02 27.23 6.97
CA GLU A 76 21.66 28.48 6.54
C GLU A 76 22.03 29.39 7.72
N ARG A 77 21.11 29.52 8.69
CA ARG A 77 21.33 30.29 9.91
C ARG A 77 22.49 29.72 10.74
N MET A 78 22.51 28.40 10.93
CA MET A 78 23.57 27.70 11.65
C MET A 78 24.94 27.91 10.99
N ILE A 79 25.00 27.85 9.65
CA ILE A 79 26.24 28.11 8.90
C ILE A 79 26.67 29.55 9.05
N LYS A 80 25.73 30.51 8.97
CA LYS A 80 26.00 31.92 9.19
C LYS A 80 26.58 32.19 10.58
N GLU A 81 25.88 31.71 11.64
CA GLU A 81 26.31 31.87 13.03
C GLU A 81 27.74 31.30 13.20
N LYS A 82 27.99 30.11 12.67
CA LYS A 82 29.30 29.48 12.76
C LYS A 82 30.42 30.30 12.08
N ALA A 83 30.16 30.88 10.90
CA ALA A 83 31.12 31.74 10.25
C ALA A 83 31.45 33.00 11.10
N ILE A 84 30.43 33.61 11.69
CA ILE A 84 30.58 34.79 12.54
C ILE A 84 31.31 34.44 13.85
N ASP A 85 30.98 33.34 14.48
CA ASP A 85 31.62 32.89 15.72
C ASP A 85 33.12 32.65 15.49
N VAL A 86 33.45 31.88 14.44
CA VAL A 86 34.87 31.62 14.09
C VAL A 86 35.63 32.91 13.71
N ALA A 87 34.96 33.83 12.99
CA ALA A 87 35.57 35.13 12.70
C ALA A 87 35.86 35.93 13.97
N THR A 88 34.93 35.89 14.95
CA THR A 88 35.09 36.55 16.24
C THR A 88 36.20 35.89 17.10
N GLU A 89 36.26 34.56 17.10
CA GLU A 89 37.30 33.80 17.78
C GLU A 89 38.69 34.11 17.22
N ILE A 90 38.82 34.21 15.89
CA ILE A 90 40.09 34.62 15.20
C ILE A 90 40.45 36.06 15.54
N GLU A 91 39.47 36.99 15.51
CA GLU A 91 39.68 38.38 15.91
C GLU A 91 40.25 38.48 17.35
N LEU A 92 39.64 37.76 18.28
CA LEU A 92 40.07 37.72 19.68
C LEU A 92 41.46 37.12 19.81
N PHE A 93 41.77 36.04 19.09
CA PHE A 93 43.09 35.44 19.08
C PHE A 93 44.17 36.43 18.61
N ILE A 94 43.92 37.12 17.50
CA ILE A 94 44.86 38.09 16.94
C ILE A 94 45.10 39.28 17.94
N LYS A 95 44.00 39.77 18.56
CA LYS A 95 44.09 40.85 19.58
C LYS A 95 44.87 40.47 20.81
N THR A 96 44.81 39.21 21.22
CA THR A 96 45.56 38.70 22.39
C THR A 96 47.03 38.37 22.08
N HIS A 97 47.44 38.36 20.79
CA HIS A 97 48.79 38.07 20.33
C HIS A 97 49.39 39.24 19.49
N PRO A 98 49.41 40.48 19.98
CA PRO A 98 49.73 41.66 19.17
C PRO A 98 51.17 41.71 18.72
N THR A 99 52.06 40.95 19.36
CA THR A 99 53.52 40.93 19.04
C THR A 99 53.87 39.89 17.97
N VAL A 100 52.95 38.97 17.62
CA VAL A 100 53.20 37.92 16.63
C VAL A 100 52.97 38.48 15.23
N LYS A 101 53.98 38.37 14.38
CA LYS A 101 53.84 38.76 12.97
C LYS A 101 52.85 37.92 12.23
N ARG A 102 52.21 38.47 11.19
CA ARG A 102 51.18 37.78 10.37
C ARG A 102 51.61 36.35 9.92
N GLU A 103 52.87 36.23 9.43
CA GLU A 103 53.37 34.93 8.96
C GLU A 103 53.46 33.88 10.08
N GLY A 104 53.70 34.33 11.32
CA GLY A 104 53.71 33.49 12.52
C GLY A 104 52.28 33.08 12.91
N LEU A 105 51.34 34.04 12.89
CA LEU A 105 49.92 33.78 13.18
C LEU A 105 49.33 32.76 12.19
N LEU A 106 49.60 32.93 10.89
CA LEU A 106 49.05 32.04 9.85
C LEU A 106 49.65 30.62 9.87
N ARG A 107 50.73 30.39 10.63
CA ARG A 107 51.33 29.07 10.87
C ARG A 107 51.04 28.51 12.28
N ASP A 108 50.30 29.25 13.09
CA ASP A 108 50.03 28.88 14.47
C ASP A 108 49.04 27.70 14.52
N PRO A 109 49.38 26.57 15.20
CA PRO A 109 48.48 25.42 15.30
C PRO A 109 47.18 25.71 16.07
N TRP A 110 47.24 26.62 17.06
CA TRP A 110 46.06 27.04 17.81
C TRP A 110 45.09 27.83 16.91
N LEU A 111 45.63 28.83 16.20
CA LEU A 111 44.80 29.58 15.26
C LEU A 111 44.22 28.67 14.17
N LYS A 112 44.95 27.68 13.70
CA LYS A 112 44.44 26.66 12.78
C LYS A 112 43.28 25.89 13.38
N SER A 113 43.35 25.51 14.66
CA SER A 113 42.26 24.77 15.32
C SER A 113 40.98 25.60 15.49
N ILE A 114 41.14 26.93 15.66
CA ILE A 114 40.02 27.89 15.69
C ILE A 114 39.47 28.09 14.26
N ALA A 115 40.32 28.24 13.27
CA ALA A 115 39.97 28.55 11.90
C ALA A 115 39.30 27.39 11.16
N VAL A 116 39.65 26.15 11.48
CA VAL A 116 39.12 24.93 10.83
C VAL A 116 38.28 24.15 11.81
N GLN A 117 37.02 24.43 11.84
CA GLN A 117 36.03 23.78 12.70
C GLN A 117 34.98 23.02 11.87
N LYS A 118 34.35 22.01 12.47
CA LYS A 118 33.28 21.25 11.86
C LYS A 118 31.98 22.08 11.82
N VAL A 119 31.26 21.99 10.70
CA VAL A 119 29.92 22.59 10.49
C VAL A 119 28.94 21.49 10.14
N GLY A 120 28.00 21.20 11.02
CA GLY A 120 27.11 20.06 10.85
C GLY A 120 27.87 18.73 10.82
N GLU A 121 27.42 17.80 9.98
CA GLU A 121 28.06 16.48 9.84
C GLU A 121 29.22 16.50 8.81
N THR A 122 29.03 17.21 7.71
CA THR A 122 29.92 17.15 6.53
C THR A 122 30.60 18.43 6.19
N GLY A 123 30.20 19.53 6.85
CA GLY A 123 30.74 20.86 6.58
C GLY A 123 31.95 21.20 7.43
N TYR A 124 32.56 22.33 7.09
CA TYR A 124 33.76 22.86 7.75
C TYR A 124 33.83 24.36 7.57
N THR A 125 34.74 24.99 8.38
CA THR A 125 35.18 26.37 8.17
C THR A 125 36.55 26.39 7.51
N ALA A 126 36.81 27.43 6.71
CA ALA A 126 38.06 27.70 6.06
C ALA A 126 38.34 29.21 6.11
N VAL A 127 39.60 29.62 5.98
CA VAL A 127 39.95 31.02 6.01
C VAL A 127 40.84 31.38 4.82
N HIS A 128 40.44 32.44 4.12
CA HIS A 128 41.23 33.05 3.03
C HIS A 128 41.34 34.56 3.28
N ASP A 129 42.20 35.22 2.54
CA ASP A 129 42.28 36.69 2.57
C ASP A 129 41.44 37.33 1.44
N ASN A 130 41.45 38.67 1.42
CA ASN A 130 40.78 39.46 0.38
C ASN A 130 41.41 39.34 -1.02
N MET A 131 42.61 38.73 -1.11
CA MET A 131 43.30 38.40 -2.37
C MET A 131 42.94 36.99 -2.87
N GLY A 132 42.10 36.23 -2.14
CA GLY A 132 41.70 34.89 -2.50
C GLY A 132 42.72 33.79 -2.13
N ILE A 133 43.75 34.10 -1.35
CA ILE A 133 44.72 33.10 -0.90
C ILE A 133 44.19 32.37 0.32
N ASN A 134 44.11 31.05 0.24
CA ASN A 134 43.61 30.21 1.34
C ASN A 134 44.72 29.94 2.36
N TYR A 135 44.47 30.24 3.64
CA TYR A 135 45.43 30.03 4.73
C TYR A 135 45.09 28.84 5.61
N PHE A 136 43.78 28.58 5.82
CA PHE A 136 43.32 27.48 6.65
C PHE A 136 42.21 26.72 5.97
N HIS A 137 42.41 25.42 5.77
CA HIS A 137 41.43 24.56 5.14
C HIS A 137 41.50 23.13 5.68
N VAL A 138 40.38 22.39 5.68
CA VAL A 138 40.31 20.98 6.09
C VAL A 138 41.18 20.10 5.16
N ASN A 139 41.24 20.40 3.87
CA ASN A 139 42.12 19.76 2.91
C ASN A 139 43.43 20.51 2.83
N PRO A 140 44.59 19.93 3.26
CA PRO A 140 45.90 20.59 3.24
C PRO A 140 46.37 21.01 1.84
N GLN A 141 45.87 20.36 0.78
CA GLN A 141 46.26 20.68 -0.61
C GLN A 141 45.70 22.02 -1.08
N ILE A 142 44.71 22.56 -0.40
CA ILE A 142 44.08 23.86 -0.72
C ILE A 142 44.77 24.99 0.03
N VAL A 143 45.51 24.68 1.10
CA VAL A 143 46.25 25.70 1.85
C VAL A 143 47.35 26.29 0.98
N GLY A 144 47.39 27.62 0.86
CA GLY A 144 48.31 28.36 0.01
C GLY A 144 47.86 28.49 -1.45
N SER A 145 46.74 27.89 -1.85
CA SER A 145 46.23 28.03 -3.21
C SER A 145 45.49 29.36 -3.41
N ASP A 146 45.54 29.84 -4.63
CA ASP A 146 44.74 30.98 -5.08
C ASP A 146 43.34 30.49 -5.53
N LEU A 147 42.31 30.95 -4.85
CA LEU A 147 40.92 30.56 -5.14
C LEU A 147 40.40 31.15 -6.47
N HIS A 148 41.12 32.14 -7.09
CA HIS A 148 40.83 32.64 -8.45
C HIS A 148 40.89 31.52 -9.49
N ASP A 149 41.72 30.51 -9.30
CA ASP A 149 41.85 29.37 -10.20
C ASP A 149 40.52 28.55 -10.32
N LEU A 150 39.61 28.75 -9.37
CA LEU A 150 38.27 28.13 -9.38
C LEU A 150 37.21 28.96 -10.10
N SER A 151 37.52 30.21 -10.49
CA SER A 151 36.58 31.17 -11.09
C SER A 151 35.90 30.62 -12.35
N THR A 152 36.65 29.92 -13.22
CA THR A 152 36.14 29.31 -14.45
C THR A 152 35.48 27.98 -14.22
N LYS A 153 35.93 27.17 -13.25
CA LYS A 153 35.44 25.83 -12.96
C LYS A 153 34.20 25.88 -12.09
N LEU A 154 34.12 26.82 -11.16
CA LEU A 154 33.04 26.97 -10.17
C LEU A 154 32.54 28.43 -10.13
N PRO A 155 31.90 28.92 -11.19
CA PRO A 155 31.50 30.32 -11.30
C PRO A 155 30.49 30.76 -10.22
N ALA A 156 29.64 29.88 -9.72
CA ALA A 156 28.75 30.20 -8.61
C ALA A 156 29.50 30.39 -7.29
N PHE A 157 30.46 29.52 -7.00
CA PHE A 157 31.36 29.65 -5.85
C PHE A 157 32.15 30.98 -5.92
N TRP A 158 32.73 31.28 -7.08
CA TRP A 158 33.52 32.51 -7.27
C TRP A 158 32.70 33.78 -7.06
N ARG A 159 31.49 33.85 -7.58
CA ARG A 159 30.57 34.99 -7.36
C ARG A 159 30.30 35.26 -5.88
N ILE A 160 30.23 34.24 -5.04
CA ILE A 160 30.02 34.41 -3.60
C ILE A 160 31.31 34.98 -2.96
N LEU A 161 32.50 34.49 -3.35
CA LEU A 161 33.77 35.02 -2.87
C LEU A 161 33.95 36.48 -3.30
N GLU A 162 33.73 36.80 -4.57
CA GLU A 162 33.83 38.16 -5.08
C GLU A 162 32.90 39.13 -4.37
N ALA A 163 31.65 38.70 -4.10
CA ALA A 163 30.68 39.47 -3.33
C ALA A 163 31.17 39.71 -1.90
N SER A 164 31.93 38.80 -1.30
CA SER A 164 32.48 38.94 0.04
C SER A 164 33.49 40.06 0.19
N LEU A 165 34.10 40.52 -0.89
CA LEU A 165 35.04 41.66 -0.86
C LEU A 165 34.36 42.99 -0.47
N LYS A 166 33.02 43.07 -0.62
CA LYS A 166 32.24 44.27 -0.29
C LYS A 166 31.51 44.17 1.06
N GLY A 167 31.55 43.03 1.71
CA GLY A 167 30.87 42.75 2.98
C GLY A 167 30.48 41.28 3.11
N PRO A 168 29.79 40.88 4.17
CA PRO A 168 29.36 39.50 4.33
C PRO A 168 28.58 39.00 3.11
N ALA A 169 28.93 37.82 2.61
CA ALA A 169 28.31 37.23 1.43
C ALA A 169 27.90 35.78 1.70
N TYR A 170 26.92 35.30 0.94
CA TYR A 170 26.43 33.94 1.07
C TYR A 170 25.77 33.47 -0.22
N GLY A 171 25.61 32.14 -0.35
CA GLY A 171 24.91 31.56 -1.49
C GLY A 171 25.11 30.07 -1.63
N TYR A 172 24.44 29.55 -2.65
CA TYR A 172 24.53 28.16 -3.05
C TYR A 172 25.50 27.96 -4.19
N TYR A 173 26.23 26.85 -4.16
CA TYR A 173 27.13 26.43 -5.24
C TYR A 173 27.21 24.92 -5.29
N ASP A 174 27.45 24.37 -6.47
CA ASP A 174 27.63 22.95 -6.66
C ASP A 174 29.09 22.56 -6.48
N TRP A 175 29.30 21.44 -5.78
CA TRP A 175 30.61 20.90 -5.49
C TRP A 175 30.66 19.42 -5.86
N MET A 176 31.76 19.02 -6.53
CA MET A 176 32.03 17.62 -6.83
C MET A 176 32.74 16.97 -5.65
N ASP A 177 32.11 15.95 -5.07
CA ASP A 177 32.68 15.14 -3.99
C ASP A 177 33.84 14.26 -4.48
N ALA A 178 34.59 13.68 -3.55
CA ALA A 178 35.63 12.72 -3.86
C ALA A 178 35.16 11.46 -4.60
N ASP A 179 33.89 11.12 -4.48
CA ASP A 179 33.20 10.00 -5.19
C ASP A 179 32.61 10.43 -6.55
N GLY A 180 32.89 11.66 -7.02
CA GLY A 180 32.46 12.19 -8.31
C GLY A 180 31.02 12.68 -8.36
N ARG A 181 30.28 12.68 -7.24
CA ARG A 181 28.90 13.19 -7.18
C ARG A 181 28.89 14.70 -7.03
N ILE A 182 28.07 15.37 -7.82
CA ILE A 182 27.79 16.79 -7.70
C ILE A 182 26.71 16.99 -6.67
N ARG A 183 27.00 17.79 -5.63
CA ARG A 183 26.03 18.09 -4.54
C ARG A 183 26.04 19.58 -4.26
N SER A 184 24.88 20.13 -3.96
CA SER A 184 24.75 21.54 -3.63
C SER A 184 25.20 21.83 -2.21
N LYS A 185 26.08 22.83 -2.06
CA LYS A 185 26.55 23.39 -0.79
C LYS A 185 25.99 24.79 -0.59
N TYR A 186 25.79 25.14 0.67
CA TYR A 186 25.59 26.54 1.06
C TYR A 186 26.84 27.02 1.76
N MET A 187 27.20 28.28 1.53
CA MET A 187 28.37 28.97 2.13
C MET A 187 27.95 30.32 2.67
N TYR A 188 28.49 30.68 3.82
CA TYR A 188 28.45 32.01 4.37
C TYR A 188 29.88 32.50 4.63
N LEU A 189 30.17 33.77 4.26
CA LEU A 189 31.47 34.42 4.38
C LEU A 189 31.35 35.56 5.39
N ALA A 190 32.17 35.52 6.45
CA ALA A 190 32.23 36.53 7.49
C ALA A 190 33.64 37.13 7.57
N HIS A 191 33.75 38.46 7.64
CA HIS A 191 35.01 39.14 7.82
C HIS A 191 35.53 39.04 9.25
N VAL A 192 36.83 38.81 9.39
CA VAL A 192 37.54 38.99 10.67
C VAL A 192 37.84 40.48 10.82
N LYS A 193 37.27 41.09 11.86
CA LYS A 193 37.34 42.53 12.07
C LYS A 193 38.79 43.02 12.17
N ASP A 194 39.05 44.20 11.58
CA ASP A 194 40.36 44.86 11.56
C ASP A 194 41.45 44.03 10.87
N THR A 195 41.08 43.09 10.00
CA THR A 195 42.00 42.27 9.19
C THR A 195 41.47 42.14 7.74
N ASP A 196 42.29 41.55 6.88
CA ASP A 196 41.90 41.14 5.52
C ASP A 196 41.44 39.70 5.43
N LEU A 197 41.30 39.01 6.56
CA LEU A 197 40.86 37.61 6.62
C LEU A 197 39.35 37.47 6.54
N ILE A 198 38.91 36.44 5.82
CA ILE A 198 37.54 36.10 5.60
C ILE A 198 37.34 34.63 5.98
N VAL A 199 36.39 34.35 6.85
CA VAL A 199 36.00 33.01 7.24
C VAL A 199 34.87 32.54 6.37
N ALA A 200 35.06 31.42 5.70
CA ALA A 200 34.04 30.68 4.97
C ALA A 200 33.53 29.51 5.83
N ALA A 201 32.25 29.47 6.13
CA ALA A 201 31.60 28.29 6.67
C ALA A 201 30.71 27.64 5.58
N THR A 202 30.80 26.34 5.39
CA THR A 202 30.07 25.63 4.32
C THR A 202 29.68 24.25 4.73
N THR A 203 28.51 23.78 4.24
CA THR A 203 28.09 22.37 4.33
C THR A 203 27.16 21.99 3.19
N TYR A 204 26.89 20.69 3.01
CA TYR A 204 25.92 20.21 2.03
C TYR A 204 24.49 20.42 2.51
N ILE A 205 23.64 20.97 1.65
CA ILE A 205 22.24 21.30 1.98
C ILE A 205 21.37 20.07 2.20
N ASP A 206 21.67 18.97 1.50
CA ASP A 206 20.92 17.72 1.66
C ASP A 206 21.06 17.10 3.06
N GLU A 207 22.05 17.54 3.84
CA GLU A 207 22.20 17.16 5.24
C GLU A 207 20.97 17.58 6.08
N PHE A 208 20.47 18.79 5.86
CA PHE A 208 19.31 19.32 6.59
C PHE A 208 17.97 18.70 6.13
N SER A 209 17.92 18.19 4.90
CA SER A 209 16.71 17.53 4.36
C SER A 209 16.62 16.03 4.64
N ARG A 210 17.63 15.39 5.25
CA ARG A 210 17.63 13.95 5.59
C ARG A 210 16.44 13.52 6.44
N PRO A 211 16.02 14.24 7.50
CA PRO A 211 14.87 13.85 8.29
C PRO A 211 13.58 13.76 7.46
N THR A 212 13.39 14.71 6.53
CA THR A 212 12.20 14.73 5.68
C THR A 212 12.17 13.59 4.66
N LYS A 213 13.34 13.17 4.14
CA LYS A 213 13.46 11.99 3.25
C LYS A 213 13.04 10.69 3.96
N SER A 214 13.38 10.55 5.23
CA SER A 214 12.97 9.36 6.00
C SER A 214 11.45 9.31 6.22
N ILE A 215 10.81 10.45 6.44
CA ILE A 215 9.34 10.56 6.56
C ILE A 215 8.68 10.23 5.22
N GLU A 216 9.19 10.77 4.12
CA GLU A 216 8.72 10.48 2.75
C GLU A 216 8.80 8.97 2.43
N GLY A 217 9.92 8.32 2.78
CA GLY A 217 10.08 6.86 2.62
C GLY A 217 9.07 6.05 3.43
N ARG A 218 8.78 6.43 4.67
CA ARG A 218 7.76 5.78 5.52
C ARG A 218 6.36 5.98 4.97
N MET A 219 6.03 7.17 4.46
CA MET A 219 4.72 7.45 3.85
C MET A 219 4.47 6.59 2.61
N ASN A 220 5.46 6.50 1.71
CA ASN A 220 5.38 5.63 0.54
C ASN A 220 5.21 4.14 0.92
N GLN A 221 5.83 3.70 2.01
CA GLN A 221 5.67 2.35 2.53
C GLN A 221 4.27 2.11 3.10
N ILE A 222 3.70 3.08 3.83
CA ILE A 222 2.32 3.01 4.35
C ILE A 222 1.31 2.98 3.20
N GLU A 223 1.47 3.81 2.18
CA GLU A 223 0.63 3.83 0.98
C GLU A 223 0.65 2.46 0.29
N LYS A 224 1.83 1.89 0.05
CA LYS A 224 2.01 0.58 -0.57
C LYS A 224 1.38 -0.56 0.25
N SER A 225 1.63 -0.61 1.55
CA SER A 225 1.08 -1.65 2.43
C SER A 225 -0.44 -1.57 2.57
N SER A 226 -1.02 -0.37 2.50
CA SER A 226 -2.47 -0.17 2.49
C SER A 226 -3.12 -0.70 1.21
N LEU A 227 -2.47 -0.57 0.06
CA LEU A 227 -2.94 -1.08 -1.23
C LEU A 227 -2.85 -2.61 -1.33
N GLU A 228 -1.73 -3.22 -0.92
CA GLU A 228 -1.52 -4.66 -0.96
C GLU A 228 -2.51 -5.43 -0.08
N GLY A 229 -2.81 -4.94 1.12
CA GLY A 229 -3.80 -5.56 2.02
C GLY A 229 -5.24 -5.54 1.49
N TYR A 230 -5.53 -4.75 0.47
CA TYR A 230 -6.85 -4.65 -0.16
C TYR A 230 -7.05 -5.68 -1.27
N GLU A 231 -6.03 -5.93 -2.08
CA GLU A 231 -6.10 -6.93 -3.16
C GLU A 231 -6.33 -8.35 -2.63
N ASP A 232 -5.69 -8.71 -1.52
CA ASP A 232 -5.85 -10.04 -0.94
C ASP A 232 -7.26 -10.27 -0.33
N LYS A 233 -7.86 -9.25 0.27
CA LYS A 233 -9.25 -9.31 0.76
C LYS A 233 -10.25 -9.50 -0.38
N ILE A 234 -10.03 -8.85 -1.52
CA ILE A 234 -10.87 -9.02 -2.71
C ILE A 234 -10.74 -10.45 -3.27
N LYS A 235 -9.54 -11.02 -3.34
CA LYS A 235 -9.34 -12.41 -3.79
C LYS A 235 -10.07 -13.41 -2.88
N ILE A 236 -9.93 -13.27 -1.57
CA ILE A 236 -10.64 -14.09 -0.58
C ILE A 236 -12.15 -13.99 -0.78
N PHE A 237 -12.68 -12.80 -1.01
CA PHE A 237 -14.10 -12.58 -1.28
C PHE A 237 -14.60 -13.35 -2.50
N TYR A 238 -13.89 -13.31 -3.63
CA TYR A 238 -14.27 -14.08 -4.83
C TYR A 238 -14.19 -15.59 -4.60
N VAL A 239 -13.20 -16.06 -3.85
CA VAL A 239 -13.09 -17.50 -3.50
C VAL A 239 -14.29 -17.95 -2.66
N VAL A 240 -14.71 -17.16 -1.67
CA VAL A 240 -15.89 -17.48 -0.83
C VAL A 240 -17.15 -17.54 -1.69
N ILE A 241 -17.40 -16.58 -2.59
CA ILE A 241 -18.54 -16.61 -3.50
C ILE A 241 -18.51 -17.87 -4.37
N LEU A 242 -17.36 -18.20 -4.95
CA LEU A 242 -17.22 -19.40 -5.79
C LEU A 242 -17.55 -20.66 -5.02
N CYS A 243 -17.09 -20.80 -3.77
CA CYS A 243 -17.39 -21.94 -2.91
C CYS A 243 -18.90 -22.06 -2.61
N VAL A 244 -19.56 -20.93 -2.30
CA VAL A 244 -21.02 -20.91 -2.04
C VAL A 244 -21.80 -21.37 -3.28
N VAL A 245 -21.45 -20.86 -4.47
CA VAL A 245 -22.10 -21.26 -5.73
C VAL A 245 -21.91 -22.76 -6.01
N LEU A 246 -20.69 -23.29 -5.81
CA LEU A 246 -20.40 -24.71 -6.00
C LEU A 246 -21.23 -25.59 -5.06
N VAL A 247 -21.33 -25.24 -3.78
CA VAL A 247 -22.16 -25.98 -2.80
C VAL A 247 -23.63 -25.97 -3.21
N LEU A 248 -24.13 -24.85 -3.71
CA LEU A 248 -25.52 -24.75 -4.21
C LEU A 248 -25.74 -25.64 -5.43
N LEU A 249 -24.87 -25.64 -6.40
CA LEU A 249 -24.98 -26.50 -7.59
C LEU A 249 -24.97 -27.96 -7.23
N ILE A 250 -24.12 -28.38 -6.31
CA ILE A 250 -24.08 -29.77 -5.80
C ILE A 250 -25.39 -30.11 -5.11
N ARG A 251 -25.92 -29.23 -4.25
CA ARG A 251 -27.22 -29.44 -3.57
C ARG A 251 -28.37 -29.58 -4.57
N ILE A 252 -28.45 -28.69 -5.54
CA ILE A 252 -29.48 -28.73 -6.60
C ILE A 252 -29.37 -30.02 -7.40
N TYR A 253 -28.19 -30.45 -7.78
CA TYR A 253 -27.96 -31.69 -8.51
C TYR A 253 -28.48 -32.93 -7.74
N PHE A 254 -28.10 -33.09 -6.48
CA PHE A 254 -28.54 -34.21 -5.66
C PHE A 254 -30.04 -34.16 -5.41
N TYR A 255 -30.60 -32.97 -5.21
CA TYR A 255 -32.03 -32.81 -5.00
C TYR A 255 -32.85 -33.17 -6.26
N ALA A 256 -32.43 -32.64 -7.41
CA ALA A 256 -33.06 -32.98 -8.69
C ALA A 256 -33.01 -34.50 -8.97
N ARG A 257 -31.88 -35.13 -8.69
CA ARG A 257 -31.71 -36.58 -8.85
C ARG A 257 -32.65 -37.38 -7.92
N SER A 258 -32.89 -36.92 -6.70
CA SER A 258 -33.76 -37.57 -5.72
C SER A 258 -35.26 -37.50 -6.10
N LEU A 259 -35.65 -36.54 -6.92
CA LEU A 259 -37.02 -36.41 -7.42
C LEU A 259 -37.24 -37.06 -8.79
N ILE A 260 -36.33 -36.84 -9.72
CA ILE A 260 -36.47 -37.28 -11.10
C ILE A 260 -36.35 -38.80 -11.21
N ARG A 261 -35.44 -39.43 -10.48
CA ARG A 261 -35.23 -40.88 -10.54
C ARG A 261 -36.48 -41.71 -10.17
N PRO A 262 -37.15 -41.49 -9.00
CA PRO A 262 -38.33 -42.19 -8.66
C PRO A 262 -39.50 -41.99 -9.64
N ILE A 263 -39.70 -40.77 -10.14
CA ILE A 263 -40.74 -40.47 -11.13
C ILE A 263 -40.48 -41.22 -12.44
N ARG A 264 -39.25 -41.20 -12.94
CA ARG A 264 -38.90 -41.96 -14.14
C ARG A 264 -39.11 -43.47 -13.99
N TYR A 265 -38.68 -44.03 -12.84
CA TYR A 265 -38.92 -45.45 -12.52
C TYR A 265 -40.39 -45.77 -12.49
N LEU A 266 -41.27 -44.94 -11.88
CA LEU A 266 -42.72 -45.15 -11.87
C LEU A 266 -43.32 -45.07 -13.28
N SER A 267 -42.80 -44.17 -14.14
CA SER A 267 -43.23 -44.14 -15.55
C SER A 267 -42.86 -45.42 -16.30
N GLU A 268 -41.63 -45.92 -16.12
CA GLU A 268 -41.19 -47.19 -16.72
C GLU A 268 -42.02 -48.39 -16.22
N VAL A 269 -42.37 -48.42 -14.93
CA VAL A 269 -43.25 -49.45 -14.38
C VAL A 269 -44.66 -49.34 -14.97
N ALA A 270 -45.23 -48.13 -15.05
CA ALA A 270 -46.55 -47.94 -15.67
C ALA A 270 -46.56 -48.35 -17.14
N ASP A 271 -45.54 -48.10 -17.92
CA ASP A 271 -45.42 -48.56 -19.29
C ASP A 271 -45.35 -50.08 -19.38
N LYS A 272 -44.59 -50.74 -18.51
CA LYS A 272 -44.57 -52.23 -18.46
C LYS A 272 -45.95 -52.85 -18.13
N ILE A 273 -46.67 -52.28 -17.16
CA ILE A 273 -48.03 -52.71 -16.82
C ILE A 273 -48.93 -52.53 -18.05
N SER A 274 -48.81 -51.45 -18.81
CA SER A 274 -49.61 -51.21 -20.01
C SER A 274 -49.35 -52.23 -21.13
N MET A 275 -48.09 -52.76 -21.18
CA MET A 275 -47.67 -53.78 -22.16
C MET A 275 -48.01 -55.24 -21.72
N GLY A 276 -48.62 -55.41 -20.58
CA GLY A 276 -49.06 -56.73 -20.10
C GLY A 276 -48.14 -57.38 -19.05
N GLU A 277 -47.12 -56.66 -18.56
CA GLU A 277 -46.25 -57.15 -17.49
C GLU A 277 -46.83 -56.81 -16.11
N TRP A 278 -47.91 -57.40 -15.72
CA TRP A 278 -48.69 -57.01 -14.52
C TRP A 278 -48.04 -57.46 -13.21
N ASP A 279 -47.03 -58.29 -13.22
CA ASP A 279 -46.31 -58.75 -12.02
C ASP A 279 -45.04 -57.89 -11.73
N THR A 280 -44.85 -56.79 -12.41
CA THR A 280 -43.70 -55.88 -12.22
C THR A 280 -43.74 -55.30 -10.80
N PRO A 281 -42.74 -55.57 -9.93
CA PRO A 281 -42.78 -55.10 -8.55
C PRO A 281 -42.56 -53.60 -8.47
N ILE A 282 -43.34 -52.87 -7.66
CA ILE A 282 -43.14 -51.42 -7.39
C ILE A 282 -42.32 -51.28 -6.12
N GLN A 283 -41.00 -51.02 -6.30
CA GLN A 283 -40.03 -50.95 -5.20
C GLN A 283 -39.71 -49.50 -4.81
N ILE A 284 -40.73 -48.67 -4.57
CA ILE A 284 -40.53 -47.30 -4.10
C ILE A 284 -41.03 -47.16 -2.66
N LYS A 285 -40.12 -46.76 -1.76
CA LYS A 285 -40.41 -46.48 -0.34
C LYS A 285 -40.50 -44.97 -0.08
N GLU A 286 -40.69 -44.15 -1.10
CA GLU A 286 -40.77 -42.72 -0.97
C GLU A 286 -42.04 -42.27 -0.21
N LYS A 287 -41.93 -41.16 0.53
CA LYS A 287 -43.04 -40.52 1.25
C LYS A 287 -43.51 -39.28 0.50
N GLY A 288 -44.75 -38.85 0.73
CA GLY A 288 -45.35 -37.69 0.08
C GLY A 288 -45.95 -38.03 -1.27
N GLU A 289 -45.98 -37.10 -2.23
CA GLU A 289 -46.69 -37.23 -3.50
C GLU A 289 -46.12 -38.32 -4.41
N VAL A 290 -44.79 -38.53 -4.40
CA VAL A 290 -44.16 -39.63 -5.15
C VAL A 290 -44.57 -40.98 -4.58
N GLY A 291 -44.67 -41.12 -3.24
CA GLY A 291 -45.19 -42.31 -2.59
C GLY A 291 -46.68 -42.51 -2.88
N ALA A 292 -47.49 -41.45 -2.89
CA ALA A 292 -48.91 -41.53 -3.25
C ALA A 292 -49.10 -41.92 -4.72
N LEU A 293 -48.25 -41.46 -5.63
CA LEU A 293 -48.23 -41.87 -7.02
C LEU A 293 -47.90 -43.36 -7.15
N ALA A 294 -46.87 -43.83 -6.43
CA ALA A 294 -46.51 -45.25 -6.40
C ALA A 294 -47.67 -46.15 -5.92
N GLU A 295 -48.30 -45.76 -4.82
CA GLU A 295 -49.51 -46.49 -4.31
C GLU A 295 -50.67 -46.45 -5.31
N SER A 296 -50.85 -45.39 -6.07
CA SER A 296 -51.89 -45.29 -7.09
C SER A 296 -51.64 -46.23 -8.28
N ILE A 297 -50.38 -46.30 -8.72
CA ILE A 297 -49.95 -47.24 -9.77
C ILE A 297 -50.07 -48.67 -9.27
N GLU A 298 -49.75 -49.00 -8.01
CA GLU A 298 -49.89 -50.29 -7.41
C GLU A 298 -51.36 -50.73 -7.33
N ARG A 299 -52.24 -49.80 -6.94
CA ARG A 299 -53.76 -50.10 -6.98
C ARG A 299 -54.25 -50.30 -8.39
N MET A 300 -53.75 -49.54 -9.39
CA MET A 300 -54.09 -49.72 -10.79
C MET A 300 -53.58 -51.08 -11.29
N GLN A 301 -52.39 -51.49 -11.00
CA GLN A 301 -51.82 -52.80 -11.33
C GLN A 301 -52.64 -53.92 -10.79
N THR A 302 -53.02 -53.86 -9.49
CA THR A 302 -53.85 -54.84 -8.85
C THR A 302 -55.28 -54.94 -9.49
N GLY A 303 -55.85 -53.78 -9.79
CA GLY A 303 -57.16 -53.71 -10.45
C GLY A 303 -57.16 -54.35 -11.85
N VAL A 304 -56.14 -54.05 -12.66
CA VAL A 304 -56.00 -54.66 -14.00
C VAL A 304 -55.78 -56.17 -13.90
N LYS A 305 -54.93 -56.63 -12.98
CA LYS A 305 -54.70 -58.06 -12.77
C LYS A 305 -55.98 -58.81 -12.42
N VAL A 306 -56.74 -58.29 -11.45
CA VAL A 306 -58.04 -58.89 -11.07
C VAL A 306 -59.04 -58.89 -12.23
N ALA A 307 -59.14 -57.84 -13.02
CA ALA A 307 -59.98 -57.74 -14.18
C ALA A 307 -59.66 -58.84 -15.24
N ILE A 308 -58.37 -59.02 -15.52
CA ILE A 308 -57.89 -60.02 -16.48
C ILE A 308 -58.11 -61.41 -15.97
N GLU A 309 -57.87 -61.74 -14.70
CA GLU A 309 -58.12 -63.00 -14.09
C GLU A 309 -59.66 -63.36 -14.15
N GLN A 310 -60.53 -62.37 -13.93
CA GLN A 310 -61.99 -62.57 -14.08
C GLN A 310 -62.37 -62.79 -15.54
N TRP A 311 -61.74 -62.11 -16.49
CA TRP A 311 -61.98 -62.32 -17.90
C TRP A 311 -61.53 -63.70 -18.36
N GLN A 312 -60.40 -64.20 -17.93
CA GLN A 312 -59.90 -65.53 -18.25
C GLN A 312 -60.83 -66.62 -17.69
N LYS A 313 -61.24 -66.50 -16.41
CA LYS A 313 -62.21 -67.41 -15.80
C LYS A 313 -63.54 -67.43 -16.52
N ARG A 314 -64.03 -66.34 -17.08
CA ARG A 314 -65.27 -66.29 -17.88
C ARG A 314 -65.06 -66.87 -19.29
N ALA A 315 -63.92 -66.81 -19.84
CA ALA A 315 -63.56 -67.37 -21.15
C ALA A 315 -63.41 -68.92 -21.08
N GLU A 316 -62.87 -69.46 -19.96
CA GLU A 316 -62.69 -70.91 -19.71
C GLU A 316 -63.95 -71.58 -19.24
N GLY A 317 -64.93 -70.82 -18.76
CA GLY A 317 -66.20 -71.35 -18.29
C GLY A 317 -67.31 -71.41 -19.33
N LYS A 318 -66.99 -71.18 -20.61
CA LYS A 318 -67.82 -71.39 -21.78
C LYS A 318 -67.31 -72.61 -22.55
#